data_79304c4268bae84b7f3f901eed5281b1
#
_entry.id   79304c4268bae84b7f3f901eed5281b1
#
_cell.length_a   1.000
_cell.length_b   1.000
_cell.length_c   1.000
_cell.angle_alpha   90.00
_cell.angle_beta   90.00
_cell.angle_gamma   90.00
#
_symmetry.space_group_name_H-M   'P 1'
#
loop_
_entity.id
_entity.type
_entity.pdbx_description
1 polymer ?
#
loop_
_entity_poly.entity_id
_entity_poly.type
_entity_poly.pdbx_seq_one_letter_code
_entity_poly.pdbx_strand_id
1 'polypeptide(L)'
;MSYRRVYIGTFKGDRNLAAEINLFKETVVPALTARGATSLEMLQTDSNKFVGTATYPDKTTADANPDEIQALRKKIIELFNLTDIEIYEGMAVVGL
;
A
#
# COMPACT_ATOMS: atom_id res chain seq x y z
N MET A 1 17.27 5.26 9.68
CA MET A 1 16.55 4.04 9.27
C MET A 1 15.18 4.42 8.75
N SER A 2 14.71 3.75 7.74
CA SER A 2 13.41 4.02 7.15
C SER A 2 12.30 3.25 7.87
N TYR A 3 11.09 3.78 7.81
CA TYR A 3 9.88 3.15 8.32
C TYR A 3 9.10 2.55 7.15
N ARG A 4 8.66 1.31 7.27
CA ARG A 4 7.98 0.61 6.17
C ARG A 4 6.61 0.11 6.57
N ARG A 5 5.68 0.18 5.62
CA ARG A 5 4.37 -0.47 5.70
C ARG A 5 4.22 -1.48 4.59
N VAL A 6 3.70 -2.66 4.96
CA VAL A 6 3.38 -3.72 4.01
C VAL A 6 1.87 -3.92 4.06
N TYR A 7 1.23 -3.83 2.90
CA TYR A 7 -0.21 -3.98 2.74
C TYR A 7 -0.48 -5.31 2.07
N ILE A 8 -1.27 -6.16 2.70
CA ILE A 8 -1.64 -7.47 2.15
C ILE A 8 -3.15 -7.56 2.11
N GLY A 9 -3.71 -7.67 0.92
CA GLY A 9 -5.14 -7.84 0.71
C GLY A 9 -5.47 -9.12 -0.02
N THR A 10 -6.74 -9.51 -0.01
CA THR A 10 -7.21 -10.67 -0.74
C THR A 10 -8.22 -10.22 -1.80
N PHE A 11 -7.99 -10.57 -3.06
CA PHE A 11 -8.91 -10.25 -4.15
C PHE A 11 -10.19 -11.08 -4.03
N LYS A 12 -11.34 -10.45 -4.27
CA LYS A 12 -12.64 -11.11 -4.20
C LYS A 12 -12.96 -11.98 -5.42
N GLY A 13 -12.39 -11.64 -6.55
CA GLY A 13 -12.72 -12.30 -7.81
C GLY A 13 -11.50 -12.40 -8.71
N ASP A 14 -11.75 -12.52 -10.00
CA ASP A 14 -10.70 -12.63 -11.00
C ASP A 14 -9.83 -11.37 -11.02
N ARG A 15 -8.55 -11.58 -11.19
CA ARG A 15 -7.57 -10.51 -11.26
C ARG A 15 -7.44 -9.97 -12.68
N ASN A 16 -7.17 -8.66 -12.77
CA ASN A 16 -6.76 -8.01 -14.01
C ASN A 16 -5.51 -7.20 -13.71
N LEU A 17 -4.34 -7.76 -13.99
CA LEU A 17 -3.06 -7.15 -13.65
C LEU A 17 -2.89 -5.77 -14.30
N ALA A 18 -3.28 -5.60 -15.55
CA ALA A 18 -3.15 -4.32 -16.24
C ALA A 18 -3.98 -3.22 -15.54
N ALA A 19 -5.21 -3.54 -15.14
CA ALA A 19 -6.05 -2.61 -14.39
C ALA A 19 -5.48 -2.31 -13.01
N GLU A 20 -4.94 -3.32 -12.31
CA GLU A 20 -4.31 -3.16 -11.00
C GLU A 20 -3.10 -2.22 -11.08
N ILE A 21 -2.24 -2.39 -12.07
CA ILE A 21 -1.08 -1.53 -12.29
C ILE A 21 -1.52 -0.08 -12.52
N ASN A 22 -2.53 0.14 -13.35
CA ASN A 22 -3.03 1.48 -13.61
C ASN A 22 -3.62 2.13 -12.36
N LEU A 23 -4.42 1.41 -11.60
CA LEU A 23 -5.00 1.89 -10.33
C LEU A 23 -3.91 2.27 -9.34
N PHE A 24 -2.88 1.44 -9.22
CA PHE A 24 -1.76 1.73 -8.33
C PHE A 24 -1.03 3.00 -8.74
N LYS A 25 -0.67 3.12 -10.01
CA LYS A 25 0.04 4.30 -10.54
C LYS A 25 -0.79 5.59 -10.44
N GLU A 26 -2.08 5.52 -10.74
CA GLU A 26 -2.93 6.70 -10.84
C GLU A 26 -3.51 7.14 -9.51
N THR A 27 -3.69 6.23 -8.56
CA THR A 27 -4.36 6.50 -7.29
C THR A 27 -3.44 6.34 -6.09
N VAL A 28 -2.80 5.19 -5.94
CA VAL A 28 -2.02 4.88 -4.73
C VAL A 28 -0.72 5.66 -4.69
N VAL A 29 0.02 5.67 -5.79
CA VAL A 29 1.31 6.38 -5.86
C VAL A 29 1.19 7.86 -5.55
N PRO A 30 0.29 8.63 -6.19
CA PRO A 30 0.13 10.04 -5.86
C PRO A 30 -0.30 10.27 -4.41
N ALA A 31 -1.24 9.48 -3.92
CA ALA A 31 -1.78 9.65 -2.56
C ALA A 31 -0.73 9.42 -1.48
N LEU A 32 0.04 8.33 -1.58
CA LEU A 32 1.07 8.02 -0.59
C LEU A 32 2.32 8.91 -0.74
N THR A 33 2.67 9.29 -1.96
CA THR A 33 3.76 10.25 -2.20
C THR A 33 3.44 11.60 -1.55
N ALA A 34 2.21 12.07 -1.67
CA ALA A 34 1.76 13.31 -1.02
C ALA A 34 1.84 13.22 0.51
N ARG A 35 1.78 12.04 1.07
CA ARG A 35 1.91 11.78 2.51
C ARG A 35 3.36 11.56 2.96
N GLY A 36 4.34 11.69 2.07
CA GLY A 36 5.75 11.59 2.38
C GLY A 36 6.39 10.24 2.12
N ALA A 37 5.71 9.33 1.42
CA ALA A 37 6.34 8.09 1.00
C ALA A 37 7.49 8.37 0.04
N THR A 38 8.62 7.74 0.27
CA THR A 38 9.83 7.89 -0.55
C THR A 38 10.00 6.76 -1.54
N SER A 39 9.30 5.65 -1.34
CA SER A 39 9.32 4.49 -2.22
C SER A 39 8.01 3.74 -2.10
N LEU A 40 7.51 3.24 -3.21
CA LEU A 40 6.26 2.48 -3.29
C LEU A 40 6.44 1.34 -4.28
N GLU A 41 5.98 0.16 -3.90
CA GLU A 41 6.01 -1.01 -4.77
C GLU A 41 4.71 -1.79 -4.68
N MET A 42 4.26 -2.34 -5.82
CA MET A 42 3.22 -3.35 -5.86
C MET A 42 3.84 -4.61 -6.44
N LEU A 43 3.68 -5.72 -5.75
CA LEU A 43 4.23 -7.00 -6.19
C LEU A 43 3.22 -7.75 -7.06
N GLN A 44 3.69 -8.31 -8.14
CA GLN A 44 2.92 -9.29 -8.91
C GLN A 44 3.04 -10.64 -8.22
N THR A 45 1.96 -11.08 -7.57
CA THR A 45 1.91 -12.41 -6.95
C THR A 45 1.18 -13.38 -7.86
N ASP A 46 1.49 -14.66 -7.73
CA ASP A 46 0.80 -15.74 -8.44
C ASP A 46 -0.35 -16.36 -7.63
N SER A 47 -0.75 -15.66 -6.57
CA SER A 47 -1.90 -16.00 -5.73
C SER A 47 -2.98 -14.92 -5.86
N ASN A 48 -4.07 -15.05 -5.13
CA ASN A 48 -5.14 -14.04 -5.09
C ASN A 48 -4.84 -12.92 -4.08
N LYS A 49 -3.56 -12.62 -3.84
CA LYS A 49 -3.13 -11.60 -2.88
C LYS A 49 -2.66 -10.34 -3.58
N PHE A 50 -3.16 -9.21 -3.08
CA PHE A 50 -2.59 -7.90 -3.33
C PHE A 50 -1.46 -7.68 -2.31
N VAL A 51 -0.26 -7.31 -2.77
CA VAL A 51 0.85 -6.96 -1.88
C VAL A 51 1.43 -5.64 -2.34
N GLY A 52 1.40 -4.64 -1.47
CA GLY A 52 2.02 -3.36 -1.72
C GLY A 52 2.94 -2.98 -0.57
N THR A 53 3.98 -2.23 -0.86
CA THR A 53 4.91 -1.73 0.15
C THR A 53 5.09 -0.22 0.01
N ALA A 54 5.26 0.45 1.14
CA ALA A 54 5.56 1.88 1.18
C ALA A 54 6.69 2.13 2.16
N THR A 55 7.62 2.99 1.77
CA THR A 55 8.73 3.42 2.62
C THR A 55 8.56 4.89 2.97
N TYR A 56 8.78 5.22 4.24
CA TYR A 56 8.73 6.58 4.77
C TYR A 56 10.03 6.90 5.49
N PRO A 57 10.42 8.20 5.62
CA PRO A 57 11.64 8.55 6.35
C PRO A 57 11.56 8.18 7.83
N ASP A 58 10.38 8.25 8.43
CA ASP A 58 10.15 7.95 9.85
C ASP A 58 8.69 7.58 10.13
N LYS A 59 8.44 7.12 11.34
CA LYS A 59 7.10 6.73 11.81
C LYS A 59 6.15 7.92 11.89
N THR A 60 6.64 9.07 12.34
CA THR A 60 5.84 10.28 12.47
C THR A 60 5.23 10.70 11.13
N THR A 61 6.03 10.69 10.06
CA THR A 61 5.56 10.98 8.71
C THR A 61 4.52 9.96 8.26
N ALA A 62 4.78 8.68 8.50
CA ALA A 62 3.86 7.61 8.11
C ALA A 62 2.51 7.70 8.83
N ASP A 63 2.51 8.10 10.10
CA ASP A 63 1.31 8.13 10.95
C ASP A 63 0.51 9.45 10.84
N ALA A 64 1.02 10.46 10.14
CA ALA A 64 0.34 11.75 10.01
C ALA A 64 -1.05 11.59 9.40
N ASN A 65 -2.03 12.34 9.93
CA ASN A 65 -3.43 12.33 9.47
C ASN A 65 -4.08 10.94 9.48
N PRO A 66 -4.37 10.38 10.68
CA PRO A 66 -4.98 9.04 10.78
C PRO A 66 -6.29 8.88 10.03
N ASP A 67 -7.11 9.92 9.97
CA ASP A 67 -8.39 9.89 9.24
C ASP A 67 -8.17 9.69 7.73
N GLU A 68 -7.15 10.34 7.19
CA GLU A 68 -6.77 10.20 5.79
C GLU A 68 -6.24 8.80 5.49
N ILE A 69 -5.50 8.21 6.42
CA ILE A 69 -5.02 6.82 6.31
C ILE A 69 -6.20 5.85 6.22
N GLN A 70 -7.21 6.02 7.07
CA GLN A 70 -8.40 5.16 7.07
C GLN A 70 -9.21 5.34 5.78
N ALA A 71 -9.37 6.57 5.32
CA ALA A 71 -10.08 6.87 4.07
C ALA A 71 -9.37 6.22 2.87
N LEU A 72 -8.06 6.31 2.82
CA LEU A 72 -7.27 5.72 1.74
C LEU A 72 -7.33 4.18 1.77
N ARG A 73 -7.24 3.58 2.94
CA ARG A 73 -7.39 2.13 3.12
C ARG A 73 -8.71 1.65 2.55
N LYS A 74 -9.80 2.31 2.91
CA LYS A 74 -11.14 1.99 2.43
C LYS A 74 -11.24 2.12 0.91
N LYS A 75 -10.66 3.17 0.37
CA LYS A 75 -10.63 3.42 -1.08
C LYS A 75 -9.86 2.33 -1.83
N ILE A 76 -8.72 1.91 -1.31
CA ILE A 76 -7.92 0.83 -1.90
C ILE A 76 -8.71 -0.48 -1.91
N ILE A 77 -9.37 -0.82 -0.82
CA ILE A 77 -10.22 -2.02 -0.73
C ILE A 77 -11.29 -2.00 -1.83
N GLU A 78 -11.95 -0.87 -2.02
CA GLU A 78 -12.99 -0.73 -3.06
C GLU A 78 -12.43 -0.80 -4.47
N LEU A 79 -11.36 -0.04 -4.75
CA LEU A 79 -10.79 0.06 -6.09
C LEU A 79 -10.18 -1.25 -6.59
N PHE A 80 -9.51 -1.99 -5.70
CA PHE A 80 -8.87 -3.26 -6.07
C PHE A 80 -9.78 -4.46 -5.84
N ASN A 81 -11.02 -4.24 -5.38
CA ASN A 81 -11.98 -5.30 -5.10
C ASN A 81 -11.42 -6.35 -4.13
N LEU A 82 -11.00 -5.87 -2.96
CA LEU A 82 -10.43 -6.70 -1.91
C LEU A 82 -11.47 -7.03 -0.84
N THR A 83 -11.31 -8.16 -0.14
CA THR A 83 -12.13 -8.49 1.03
C THR A 83 -11.71 -7.64 2.23
N ASP A 84 -10.41 -7.44 2.41
CA ASP A 84 -9.81 -6.63 3.46
C ASP A 84 -8.36 -6.31 3.12
N ILE A 85 -7.71 -5.54 4.00
CA ILE A 85 -6.26 -5.30 3.95
C ILE A 85 -5.70 -5.49 5.36
N GLU A 86 -4.67 -6.32 5.46
CA GLU A 86 -3.80 -6.40 6.63
C GLU A 86 -2.62 -5.47 6.42
N ILE A 87 -2.22 -4.76 7.48
CA ILE A 87 -1.09 -3.84 7.43
C ILE A 87 -0.06 -4.29 8.47
N TYR A 88 1.17 -4.51 8.01
CA TYR A 88 2.33 -4.77 8.87
C TYR A 88 3.28 -3.60 8.72
N GLU A 89 3.84 -3.12 9.82
CA GLU A 89 4.69 -1.93 9.78
C GLU A 89 5.78 -1.97 10.82
N GLY A 90 6.89 -1.30 10.52
CA GLY A 90 8.02 -1.22 11.43
C GLY A 90 9.21 -0.50 10.83
N MET A 91 10.23 -0.28 11.66
CA MET A 91 11.50 0.27 11.22
C MET A 91 12.32 -0.81 10.51
N ALA A 92 12.94 -0.45 9.41
CA ALA A 92 13.90 -1.34 8.76
C ALA A 92 15.18 -1.41 9.61
N VAL A 93 15.41 -2.55 10.23
CA VAL A 93 16.55 -2.72 11.16
C VAL A 93 17.73 -3.43 10.51
N VAL A 94 17.49 -4.15 9.41
CA VAL A 94 18.52 -4.80 8.60
C VAL A 94 18.16 -4.60 7.13
N GLY A 95 19.14 -4.24 6.31
CA GLY A 95 18.96 -4.08 4.87
C GLY A 95 20.27 -4.13 4.13
N LEU A 96 20.19 -4.29 2.83
CA LEU A 96 21.36 -4.26 1.94
C LEU A 96 21.48 -2.90 1.27
#